data_4300cfa58285ec809c320e462d9483ab
#
_entry.id   4300cfa58285ec809c320e462d9483ab
#
_cell.length_a   1.000
_cell.length_b   1.000
_cell.length_c   1.000
_cell.angle_alpha   90.00
_cell.angle_beta   90.00
_cell.angle_gamma   90.00
#
_symmetry.space_group_name_H-M   'P 1'
#
loop_
_entity.id
_entity.type
_entity.pdbx_description
1 polymer ?
#
loop_
_entity_poly.entity_id
_entity_poly.type
_entity_poly.pdbx_seq_one_letter_code
_entity_poly.pdbx_strand_id
1 'polypeptide(L)'
;MSFTHQNPLKRRLKRVLKILLILYIMIGASLYFLQEKILFMPTTLAQEYQYEFRYPFEELFFETAENVSINAIHFKAEQSKGVILYFHGNAGDLSRWGIVGEHFVSLNYDVLIMDYRTYGKSKGKLSEKGFYDDAEFCYNYLLKSYSEDEIVIYGRSLGTGVATYLASKHEPKQLILETPYYSILDVAKYRFPIFPVSTLLKYKFPSNEFISTVKCPITMFHGTDDSVIPYRSAEKLKTVSPQDQTSFITIEGGGHNNLISFEKYKEGIISILK
;
A
#
# COMPACT_ATOMS: atom_id res chain seq x y z
N MET A 1 -60.44 22.45 22.71
CA MET A 1 -59.42 21.68 21.96
C MET A 1 -58.49 22.64 21.24
N SER A 2 -57.27 22.81 21.74
CA SER A 2 -56.31 23.74 21.15
C SER A 2 -55.51 22.99 20.06
N PHE A 3 -55.82 23.28 18.78
CA PHE A 3 -55.04 22.81 17.64
C PHE A 3 -53.78 23.66 17.56
N THR A 4 -52.63 23.10 18.02
CA THR A 4 -51.35 23.73 17.84
C THR A 4 -50.97 23.71 16.36
N HIS A 5 -51.19 24.82 15.65
CA HIS A 5 -50.73 25.04 14.28
C HIS A 5 -49.18 25.02 14.26
N GLN A 6 -48.60 23.88 13.95
CA GLN A 6 -47.14 23.80 13.76
C GLN A 6 -46.75 24.64 12.57
N ASN A 7 -45.85 25.61 12.78
CA ASN A 7 -45.31 26.48 11.74
C ASN A 7 -44.77 25.64 10.57
N PRO A 8 -45.28 25.83 9.32
CA PRO A 8 -44.89 25.03 8.16
C PRO A 8 -43.38 25.04 7.88
N LEU A 9 -42.68 26.13 8.22
CA LEU A 9 -41.25 26.26 8.09
C LEU A 9 -40.51 25.27 9.04
N LYS A 10 -40.96 25.17 10.31
CA LYS A 10 -40.40 24.21 11.27
C LYS A 10 -40.59 22.75 10.83
N ARG A 11 -41.73 22.44 10.19
CA ARG A 11 -42.03 21.11 9.64
C ARG A 11 -41.10 20.78 8.45
N ARG A 12 -40.86 21.75 7.55
CA ARG A 12 -39.90 21.59 6.44
C ARG A 12 -38.47 21.39 6.95
N LEU A 13 -38.03 22.22 7.90
CA LEU A 13 -36.71 22.11 8.50
C LEU A 13 -36.50 20.74 9.15
N LYS A 14 -37.47 20.27 9.97
CA LYS A 14 -37.38 18.91 10.58
C LYS A 14 -37.30 17.81 9.51
N ARG A 15 -38.00 17.93 8.38
CA ARG A 15 -37.92 16.97 7.28
C ARG A 15 -36.54 16.97 6.63
N VAL A 16 -35.99 18.16 6.34
CA VAL A 16 -34.63 18.29 5.76
C VAL A 16 -33.59 17.68 6.71
N LEU A 17 -33.62 18.03 7.99
CA LEU A 17 -32.70 17.48 8.99
C LEU A 17 -32.81 15.95 9.09
N LYS A 18 -34.02 15.38 9.02
CA LYS A 18 -34.21 13.93 9.01
C LYS A 18 -33.59 13.28 7.77
N ILE A 19 -33.74 13.89 6.59
CA ILE A 19 -33.11 13.38 5.36
C ILE A 19 -31.61 13.44 5.45
N LEU A 20 -31.03 14.55 5.92
CA LEU A 20 -29.59 14.69 6.11
C LEU A 20 -29.04 13.66 7.10
N LEU A 21 -29.74 13.41 8.19
CA LEU A 21 -29.37 12.39 9.15
C LEU A 21 -29.39 10.98 8.53
N ILE A 22 -30.42 10.66 7.75
CA ILE A 22 -30.50 9.36 7.06
C ILE A 22 -29.35 9.22 6.07
N LEU A 23 -29.05 10.25 5.27
CA LEU A 23 -27.93 10.24 4.34
C LEU A 23 -26.59 10.07 5.05
N TYR A 24 -26.38 10.77 6.17
CA TYR A 24 -25.18 10.63 6.99
C TYR A 24 -25.00 9.19 7.49
N ILE A 25 -26.07 8.59 8.04
CA ILE A 25 -26.05 7.20 8.50
C ILE A 25 -25.78 6.23 7.33
N MET A 26 -26.43 6.44 6.17
CA MET A 26 -26.22 5.60 4.99
C MET A 26 -24.78 5.67 4.48
N ILE A 27 -24.18 6.86 4.41
CA ILE A 27 -22.78 7.02 4.01
C ILE A 27 -21.86 6.37 5.04
N GLY A 28 -22.09 6.59 6.34
CA GLY A 28 -21.33 5.95 7.41
C GLY A 28 -21.40 4.42 7.35
N ALA A 29 -22.57 3.86 7.11
CA ALA A 29 -22.76 2.42 6.90
C ALA A 29 -22.01 1.94 5.64
N SER A 30 -22.09 2.68 4.53
CA SER A 30 -21.33 2.36 3.32
C SER A 30 -19.83 2.38 3.54
N LEU A 31 -19.30 3.37 4.26
CA LEU A 31 -17.89 3.43 4.63
C LEU A 31 -17.46 2.23 5.49
N TYR A 32 -18.35 1.69 6.33
CA TYR A 32 -18.05 0.51 7.15
C TYR A 32 -18.13 -0.80 6.36
N PHE A 33 -19.21 -1.02 5.60
CA PHE A 33 -19.47 -2.30 4.93
C PHE A 33 -18.75 -2.44 3.59
N LEU A 34 -18.51 -1.34 2.88
CA LEU A 34 -17.90 -1.35 1.55
C LEU A 34 -16.42 -0.90 1.56
N GLN A 35 -15.81 -0.69 2.73
CA GLN A 35 -14.44 -0.17 2.82
C GLN A 35 -13.42 -1.04 2.07
N GLU A 36 -13.58 -2.35 2.06
CA GLU A 36 -12.69 -3.24 1.32
C GLU A 36 -12.73 -2.96 -0.19
N LYS A 37 -13.91 -2.69 -0.75
CA LYS A 37 -14.07 -2.31 -2.16
C LYS A 37 -13.55 -0.90 -2.47
N ILE A 38 -13.47 -0.03 -1.47
CA ILE A 38 -12.94 1.34 -1.60
C ILE A 38 -11.41 1.35 -1.47
N LEU A 39 -10.89 0.59 -0.49
CA LEU A 39 -9.46 0.53 -0.19
C LEU A 39 -8.71 -0.44 -1.11
N PHE A 40 -9.34 -1.54 -1.49
CA PHE A 40 -8.72 -2.61 -2.27
C PHE A 40 -9.51 -2.81 -3.55
N MET A 41 -8.86 -2.68 -4.67
CA MET A 41 -9.48 -2.83 -6.00
C MET A 41 -8.81 -3.99 -6.74
N PRO A 42 -8.93 -5.24 -6.22
CA PRO A 42 -8.30 -6.39 -6.84
C PRO A 42 -8.90 -6.67 -8.23
N THR A 43 -8.06 -7.00 -9.18
CA THR A 43 -8.46 -7.76 -10.36
C THR A 43 -8.20 -9.21 -10.07
N THR A 44 -9.16 -10.10 -10.34
CA THR A 44 -8.99 -11.54 -10.20
C THR A 44 -8.61 -12.15 -11.54
N LEU A 45 -7.72 -13.12 -11.52
CA LEU A 45 -7.30 -13.89 -12.70
C LEU A 45 -7.77 -15.35 -12.58
N ALA A 46 -8.02 -15.99 -13.72
CA ALA A 46 -8.21 -17.43 -13.76
C ALA A 46 -6.91 -18.14 -13.31
N GLN A 47 -7.02 -19.32 -12.68
CA GLN A 47 -5.83 -20.04 -12.20
C GLN A 47 -4.92 -20.45 -13.37
N GLU A 48 -5.50 -20.67 -14.54
CA GLU A 48 -4.84 -21.07 -15.78
C GLU A 48 -4.22 -19.89 -16.54
N TYR A 49 -4.39 -18.65 -16.07
CA TYR A 49 -3.81 -17.47 -16.71
C TYR A 49 -2.29 -17.64 -16.77
N GLN A 50 -1.70 -17.40 -17.94
CA GLN A 50 -0.25 -17.45 -18.16
C GLN A 50 0.29 -16.03 -18.14
N TYR A 51 1.27 -15.77 -17.26
CA TYR A 51 1.98 -14.50 -17.24
C TYR A 51 2.97 -14.44 -18.41
N GLU A 52 3.07 -13.27 -19.02
CA GLU A 52 4.04 -12.98 -20.08
C GLU A 52 4.87 -11.77 -19.69
N PHE A 53 6.17 -11.98 -19.40
CA PHE A 53 7.11 -10.95 -19.04
C PHE A 53 8.37 -11.04 -19.88
N ARG A 54 9.10 -9.93 -19.98
CA ARG A 54 10.31 -9.81 -20.79
C ARG A 54 11.50 -10.59 -20.17
N TYR A 55 11.58 -10.61 -18.84
CA TYR A 55 12.67 -11.24 -18.12
C TYR A 55 12.27 -12.62 -17.62
N PRO A 56 13.25 -13.54 -17.43
CA PRO A 56 12.98 -14.85 -16.82
C PRO A 56 12.35 -14.70 -15.43
N PHE A 57 11.34 -15.50 -15.17
CA PHE A 57 10.64 -15.52 -13.90
C PHE A 57 10.16 -16.92 -13.53
N GLU A 58 9.90 -17.09 -12.25
CA GLU A 58 9.21 -18.25 -11.69
C GLU A 58 7.87 -17.79 -11.08
N GLU A 59 6.78 -18.47 -11.45
CA GLU A 59 5.50 -18.28 -10.78
C GLU A 59 5.44 -19.18 -9.55
N LEU A 60 5.14 -18.61 -8.40
CA LEU A 60 5.11 -19.28 -7.12
C LEU A 60 3.71 -19.21 -6.49
N PHE A 61 3.39 -20.25 -5.71
CA PHE A 61 2.20 -20.28 -4.86
C PHE A 61 2.64 -20.64 -3.44
N PHE A 62 2.38 -19.74 -2.50
CA PHE A 62 2.75 -19.89 -1.10
C PHE A 62 1.51 -20.18 -0.26
N GLU A 63 1.48 -21.34 0.38
CA GLU A 63 0.46 -21.67 1.37
C GLU A 63 0.86 -21.02 2.71
N THR A 64 0.42 -19.76 2.92
CA THR A 64 0.84 -18.96 4.09
C THR A 64 0.02 -19.24 5.34
N ALA A 65 -1.17 -19.82 5.17
CA ALA A 65 -2.04 -20.26 6.26
C ALA A 65 -3.05 -21.29 5.71
N GLU A 66 -3.85 -21.89 6.58
CA GLU A 66 -4.94 -22.76 6.16
C GLU A 66 -5.92 -22.02 5.25
N ASN A 67 -6.21 -22.60 4.08
CA ASN A 67 -7.05 -22.02 3.00
C ASN A 67 -6.56 -20.66 2.46
N VAL A 68 -5.27 -20.37 2.57
CA VAL A 68 -4.63 -19.17 2.01
C VAL A 68 -3.51 -19.57 1.08
N SER A 69 -3.63 -19.21 -0.20
CA SER A 69 -2.61 -19.41 -1.22
C SER A 69 -2.26 -18.08 -1.85
N ILE A 70 -1.00 -17.67 -1.73
CA ILE A 70 -0.48 -16.40 -2.25
C ILE A 70 0.30 -16.66 -3.53
N ASN A 71 -0.16 -16.07 -4.62
CA ASN A 71 0.55 -16.09 -5.89
C ASN A 71 1.63 -15.00 -5.90
N ALA A 72 2.80 -15.36 -6.36
CA ALA A 72 3.94 -14.46 -6.48
C ALA A 72 4.72 -14.72 -7.76
N ILE A 73 5.41 -13.70 -8.25
CA ILE A 73 6.36 -13.79 -9.35
C ILE A 73 7.75 -13.48 -8.81
N HIS A 74 8.69 -14.39 -9.05
CA HIS A 74 10.09 -14.21 -8.71
C HIS A 74 10.92 -14.05 -9.99
N PHE A 75 11.23 -12.84 -10.35
CA PHE A 75 12.14 -12.53 -11.46
C PHE A 75 13.59 -12.79 -11.05
N LYS A 76 14.38 -13.21 -12.04
CA LYS A 76 15.82 -13.45 -11.88
C LYS A 76 16.62 -12.57 -12.84
N ALA A 77 17.53 -11.77 -12.30
CA ALA A 77 18.49 -11.00 -13.07
C ALA A 77 19.71 -11.87 -13.42
N GLU A 78 20.33 -11.62 -14.56
CA GLU A 78 21.54 -12.38 -14.98
C GLU A 78 22.73 -12.17 -14.03
N GLN A 79 22.88 -10.97 -13.49
CA GLN A 79 23.94 -10.58 -12.55
C GLN A 79 23.31 -9.86 -11.36
N SER A 80 22.67 -10.63 -10.49
CA SER A 80 21.92 -10.07 -9.37
C SER A 80 22.83 -9.44 -8.33
N LYS A 81 22.49 -8.22 -7.89
CA LYS A 81 23.09 -7.49 -6.77
C LYS A 81 22.39 -7.75 -5.43
N GLY A 82 21.32 -8.52 -5.45
CA GLY A 82 20.43 -8.79 -4.34
C GLY A 82 18.98 -8.90 -4.81
N VAL A 83 18.02 -8.85 -3.90
CA VAL A 83 16.61 -9.03 -4.23
C VAL A 83 15.76 -7.90 -3.70
N ILE A 84 14.77 -7.47 -4.50
CA ILE A 84 13.73 -6.54 -4.07
C ILE A 84 12.48 -7.32 -3.74
N LEU A 85 12.03 -7.25 -2.47
CA LEU A 85 10.71 -7.70 -2.08
C LEU A 85 9.74 -6.53 -2.28
N TYR A 86 8.90 -6.63 -3.31
CA TYR A 86 8.06 -5.55 -3.78
C TYR A 86 6.60 -5.72 -3.34
N PHE A 87 6.09 -4.76 -2.59
CA PHE A 87 4.68 -4.65 -2.18
C PHE A 87 3.96 -3.61 -3.02
N HIS A 88 3.04 -4.06 -3.85
CA HIS A 88 2.36 -3.23 -4.84
C HIS A 88 1.24 -2.35 -4.27
N GLY A 89 0.74 -1.43 -5.09
CA GLY A 89 -0.39 -0.55 -4.75
C GLY A 89 -1.74 -1.27 -4.80
N ASN A 90 -2.81 -0.53 -4.52
CA ASN A 90 -4.12 -1.11 -4.23
C ASN A 90 -4.92 -1.66 -5.42
N ALA A 91 -4.56 -1.43 -6.65
CA ALA A 91 -5.37 -1.82 -7.81
C ALA A 91 -4.64 -2.81 -8.74
N GLY A 92 -5.39 -3.70 -9.38
CA GLY A 92 -4.87 -4.63 -10.38
C GLY A 92 -4.44 -5.97 -9.79
N ASP A 93 -3.43 -6.58 -10.39
CA ASP A 93 -2.87 -7.90 -10.09
C ASP A 93 -1.44 -8.01 -10.67
N LEU A 94 -0.79 -9.16 -10.51
CA LEU A 94 0.59 -9.39 -10.97
C LEU A 94 0.79 -9.25 -12.48
N SER A 95 -0.24 -9.38 -13.32
CA SER A 95 -0.09 -9.16 -14.77
C SER A 95 0.34 -7.73 -15.08
N ARG A 96 -0.14 -6.77 -14.28
CA ARG A 96 0.25 -5.37 -14.34
C ARG A 96 1.50 -5.07 -13.51
N TRP A 97 1.53 -5.56 -12.27
CA TRP A 97 2.59 -5.21 -11.32
C TRP A 97 3.90 -5.91 -11.63
N GLY A 98 3.86 -7.08 -12.27
CA GLY A 98 5.07 -7.74 -12.78
C GLY A 98 5.81 -6.87 -13.80
N ILE A 99 5.10 -6.16 -14.69
CA ILE A 99 5.71 -5.21 -15.63
C ILE A 99 6.45 -4.08 -14.88
N VAL A 100 5.92 -3.63 -13.74
CA VAL A 100 6.63 -2.65 -12.88
C VAL A 100 7.86 -3.29 -12.25
N GLY A 101 7.77 -4.56 -11.83
CA GLY A 101 8.91 -5.32 -11.30
C GLY A 101 10.07 -5.45 -12.29
N GLU A 102 9.78 -5.62 -13.59
CA GLU A 102 10.80 -5.71 -14.65
C GLU A 102 11.76 -4.51 -14.69
N HIS A 103 11.30 -3.34 -14.26
CA HIS A 103 12.17 -2.16 -14.16
C HIS A 103 13.37 -2.41 -13.23
N PHE A 104 13.15 -3.07 -12.10
CA PHE A 104 14.21 -3.35 -11.14
C PHE A 104 15.11 -4.52 -11.60
N VAL A 105 14.56 -5.46 -12.38
CA VAL A 105 15.37 -6.50 -13.04
C VAL A 105 16.37 -5.86 -14.00
N SER A 106 15.96 -4.80 -14.73
CA SER A 106 16.86 -4.05 -15.60
C SER A 106 17.99 -3.30 -14.85
N LEU A 107 17.84 -3.14 -13.53
CA LEU A 107 18.86 -2.57 -12.64
C LEU A 107 19.74 -3.65 -11.96
N ASN A 108 19.64 -4.89 -12.42
CA ASN A 108 20.34 -6.06 -11.89
C ASN A 108 19.92 -6.44 -10.45
N TYR A 109 18.63 -6.39 -10.16
CA TYR A 109 18.06 -6.96 -8.95
C TYR A 109 17.10 -8.09 -9.29
N ASP A 110 17.15 -9.18 -8.55
CA ASP A 110 16.03 -10.11 -8.51
C ASP A 110 14.81 -9.41 -7.91
N VAL A 111 13.61 -9.82 -8.28
CA VAL A 111 12.40 -9.19 -7.74
C VAL A 111 11.40 -10.26 -7.34
N LEU A 112 11.03 -10.29 -6.06
CA LEU A 112 9.87 -11.04 -5.61
C LEU A 112 8.70 -10.07 -5.41
N ILE A 113 7.65 -10.26 -6.18
CA ILE A 113 6.41 -9.49 -6.09
C ILE A 113 5.24 -10.44 -5.87
N MET A 114 4.39 -10.14 -4.90
CA MET A 114 3.26 -10.99 -4.51
C MET A 114 1.92 -10.29 -4.71
N ASP A 115 0.90 -11.02 -5.12
CA ASP A 115 -0.49 -10.59 -5.04
C ASP A 115 -1.04 -10.81 -3.63
N TYR A 116 -1.68 -9.79 -3.06
CA TYR A 116 -2.37 -9.94 -1.78
C TYR A 116 -3.57 -10.90 -1.91
N ARG A 117 -4.06 -11.42 -0.79
CA ARG A 117 -5.28 -12.24 -0.76
C ARG A 117 -6.39 -11.58 -1.57
N THR A 118 -7.10 -12.31 -2.40
CA THR A 118 -8.13 -11.87 -3.36
C THR A 118 -7.65 -11.15 -4.61
N TYR A 119 -6.36 -10.85 -4.74
CA TYR A 119 -5.77 -10.29 -5.96
C TYR A 119 -5.28 -11.41 -6.88
N GLY A 120 -5.39 -11.20 -8.21
CA GLY A 120 -4.92 -12.11 -9.22
C GLY A 120 -5.38 -13.54 -9.01
N LYS A 121 -4.42 -14.44 -8.82
CA LYS A 121 -4.67 -15.86 -8.51
C LYS A 121 -4.60 -16.16 -7.00
N SER A 122 -4.29 -15.18 -6.15
CA SER A 122 -4.19 -15.36 -4.71
C SER A 122 -5.56 -15.62 -4.07
N LYS A 123 -5.59 -16.53 -3.09
CA LYS A 123 -6.78 -16.91 -2.35
C LYS A 123 -6.65 -16.63 -0.88
N GLY A 124 -7.77 -16.39 -0.22
CA GLY A 124 -7.84 -16.14 1.22
C GLY A 124 -8.74 -14.96 1.55
N LYS A 125 -8.98 -14.75 2.84
CA LYS A 125 -9.77 -13.62 3.34
C LYS A 125 -8.86 -12.43 3.62
N LEU A 126 -9.24 -11.25 3.15
CA LEU A 126 -8.54 -9.99 3.48
C LEU A 126 -8.59 -9.70 4.98
N SER A 127 -7.47 -9.31 5.53
CA SER A 127 -7.34 -8.71 6.86
C SER A 127 -6.01 -7.97 6.94
N GLU A 128 -5.91 -6.91 7.74
CA GLU A 128 -4.66 -6.18 7.93
C GLU A 128 -3.54 -7.11 8.42
N LYS A 129 -3.86 -7.99 9.39
CA LYS A 129 -2.91 -9.02 9.83
C LYS A 129 -2.48 -9.95 8.71
N GLY A 130 -3.40 -10.33 7.80
CA GLY A 130 -3.07 -11.18 6.65
C GLY A 130 -2.05 -10.57 5.71
N PHE A 131 -2.11 -9.26 5.46
CA PHE A 131 -1.07 -8.57 4.68
C PHE A 131 0.32 -8.71 5.33
N TYR A 132 0.38 -8.61 6.65
CA TYR A 132 1.64 -8.72 7.39
C TYR A 132 2.17 -10.16 7.45
N ASP A 133 1.29 -11.13 7.72
CA ASP A 133 1.66 -12.55 7.79
C ASP A 133 2.19 -13.05 6.43
N ASP A 134 1.53 -12.66 5.32
CA ASP A 134 1.93 -13.06 3.97
C ASP A 134 3.26 -12.39 3.57
N ALA A 135 3.48 -11.13 4.00
CA ALA A 135 4.75 -10.43 3.80
C ALA A 135 5.91 -11.11 4.57
N GLU A 136 5.68 -11.49 5.82
CA GLU A 136 6.65 -12.25 6.64
C GLU A 136 6.99 -13.58 5.98
N PHE A 137 6.00 -14.28 5.43
CA PHE A 137 6.25 -15.55 4.72
C PHE A 137 7.16 -15.33 3.51
N CYS A 138 6.89 -14.31 2.69
CA CYS A 138 7.71 -13.98 1.52
C CYS A 138 9.14 -13.58 1.91
N TYR A 139 9.29 -12.82 3.00
CA TYR A 139 10.61 -12.45 3.51
C TYR A 139 11.41 -13.67 3.96
N ASN A 140 10.78 -14.55 4.74
CA ASN A 140 11.38 -15.81 5.19
C ASN A 140 11.69 -16.77 4.02
N TYR A 141 10.92 -16.73 2.92
CA TYR A 141 11.26 -17.45 1.70
C TYR A 141 12.55 -16.91 1.10
N LEU A 142 12.74 -15.59 1.02
CA LEU A 142 13.94 -14.97 0.49
C LEU A 142 15.18 -15.26 1.36
N LEU A 143 15.05 -15.29 2.67
CA LEU A 143 16.14 -15.60 3.60
C LEU A 143 16.76 -17.00 3.40
N LYS A 144 16.11 -17.89 2.64
CA LYS A 144 16.71 -19.20 2.28
C LYS A 144 17.81 -19.07 1.23
N SER A 145 17.87 -17.96 0.49
CA SER A 145 18.78 -17.76 -0.65
C SER A 145 19.53 -16.43 -0.63
N TYR A 146 19.11 -15.48 0.19
CA TYR A 146 19.70 -14.15 0.32
C TYR A 146 19.95 -13.84 1.81
N SER A 147 21.04 -13.14 2.10
CA SER A 147 21.26 -12.54 3.42
C SER A 147 20.39 -11.26 3.56
N GLU A 148 20.14 -10.79 4.79
CA GLU A 148 19.33 -9.60 5.01
C GLU A 148 19.89 -8.34 4.32
N ASP A 149 21.21 -8.20 4.25
CA ASP A 149 21.93 -7.11 3.59
C ASP A 149 21.87 -7.16 2.04
N GLU A 150 21.31 -8.23 1.46
CA GLU A 150 21.00 -8.34 0.05
C GLU A 150 19.51 -8.07 -0.25
N ILE A 151 18.65 -7.97 0.78
CA ILE A 151 17.21 -7.77 0.62
C ILE A 151 16.86 -6.29 0.73
N VAL A 152 16.27 -5.74 -0.32
CA VAL A 152 15.64 -4.42 -0.33
C VAL A 152 14.13 -4.61 -0.18
N ILE A 153 13.52 -3.93 0.80
CA ILE A 153 12.06 -3.90 0.93
C ILE A 153 11.53 -2.67 0.21
N TYR A 154 10.65 -2.87 -0.76
CA TYR A 154 10.03 -1.79 -1.53
C TYR A 154 8.52 -1.81 -1.36
N GLY A 155 7.93 -0.67 -0.99
CA GLY A 155 6.49 -0.51 -0.92
C GLY A 155 6.01 0.66 -1.78
N ARG A 156 4.91 0.46 -2.52
CA ARG A 156 4.25 1.53 -3.26
C ARG A 156 2.82 1.74 -2.79
N SER A 157 2.45 2.98 -2.47
CA SER A 157 1.09 3.34 -2.06
C SER A 157 0.58 2.43 -0.91
N LEU A 158 -0.46 1.64 -1.10
CA LEU A 158 -0.93 0.65 -0.12
C LEU A 158 0.23 -0.20 0.44
N GLY A 159 1.10 -0.68 -0.44
CA GLY A 159 2.24 -1.53 -0.08
C GLY A 159 3.25 -0.87 0.85
N THR A 160 3.25 0.46 0.98
CA THR A 160 4.18 1.15 1.89
C THR A 160 3.91 0.80 3.36
N GLY A 161 2.63 0.58 3.74
CA GLY A 161 2.29 0.14 5.10
C GLY A 161 2.79 -1.27 5.41
N VAL A 162 2.69 -2.18 4.43
CA VAL A 162 3.19 -3.56 4.54
C VAL A 162 4.72 -3.55 4.61
N ALA A 163 5.38 -2.82 3.71
CA ALA A 163 6.82 -2.66 3.65
C ALA A 163 7.39 -2.08 4.97
N THR A 164 6.74 -1.04 5.51
CA THR A 164 7.16 -0.41 6.76
C THR A 164 7.00 -1.35 7.95
N TYR A 165 5.89 -2.10 8.03
CA TYR A 165 5.71 -3.13 9.05
C TYR A 165 6.84 -4.15 9.00
N LEU A 166 7.11 -4.72 7.83
CA LEU A 166 8.13 -5.77 7.67
C LEU A 166 9.53 -5.24 8.03
N ALA A 167 9.91 -4.06 7.54
CA ALA A 167 11.20 -3.44 7.89
C ALA A 167 11.32 -3.08 9.37
N SER A 168 10.21 -2.93 10.11
CA SER A 168 10.23 -2.71 11.56
C SER A 168 10.56 -3.98 12.36
N LYS A 169 10.51 -5.16 11.74
CA LYS A 169 10.76 -6.48 12.35
C LYS A 169 12.10 -7.09 11.98
N HIS A 170 12.69 -6.63 10.87
CA HIS A 170 13.90 -7.16 10.28
C HIS A 170 14.93 -6.06 10.02
N GLU A 171 16.13 -6.43 9.60
CA GLU A 171 17.22 -5.49 9.28
C GLU A 171 17.64 -5.65 7.79
N PRO A 172 16.71 -5.38 6.82
CA PRO A 172 17.03 -5.49 5.41
C PRO A 172 18.09 -4.46 5.00
N LYS A 173 18.68 -4.60 3.80
CA LYS A 173 19.62 -3.65 3.22
C LYS A 173 19.08 -2.22 3.26
N GLN A 174 17.80 -2.03 2.89
CA GLN A 174 17.10 -0.74 2.97
C GLN A 174 15.59 -0.87 2.76
N LEU A 175 14.86 0.16 3.17
CA LEU A 175 13.44 0.35 2.94
C LEU A 175 13.21 1.50 1.94
N ILE A 176 12.51 1.21 0.83
CA ILE A 176 12.12 2.21 -0.17
C ILE A 176 10.60 2.35 -0.17
N LEU A 177 10.11 3.58 -0.03
CA LEU A 177 8.69 3.91 0.03
C LEU A 177 8.32 4.89 -1.07
N GLU A 178 7.49 4.46 -2.02
CA GLU A 178 6.94 5.29 -3.09
C GLU A 178 5.52 5.71 -2.75
N THR A 179 5.27 7.01 -2.69
CA THR A 179 3.99 7.63 -2.28
C THR A 179 3.46 7.10 -0.94
N PRO A 180 4.29 7.14 0.15
CA PRO A 180 3.90 6.63 1.44
C PRO A 180 2.84 7.50 2.13
N TYR A 181 2.14 6.88 3.09
CA TYR A 181 1.18 7.54 3.96
C TYR A 181 1.57 7.39 5.45
N TYR A 182 1.14 8.36 6.26
CA TYR A 182 1.30 8.30 7.72
C TYR A 182 0.54 7.11 8.34
N SER A 183 -0.72 6.95 7.93
CA SER A 183 -1.57 5.77 8.16
C SER A 183 -2.80 5.87 7.23
N ILE A 184 -3.45 4.75 6.92
CA ILE A 184 -4.74 4.79 6.20
C ILE A 184 -5.79 5.55 7.02
N LEU A 185 -5.71 5.49 8.35
CA LEU A 185 -6.57 6.29 9.21
C LEU A 185 -6.36 7.81 9.03
N ASP A 186 -5.11 8.29 8.87
CA ASP A 186 -4.83 9.71 8.61
C ASP A 186 -5.40 10.15 7.26
N VAL A 187 -5.25 9.34 6.22
CA VAL A 187 -5.83 9.57 4.90
C VAL A 187 -7.37 9.59 4.95
N ALA A 188 -7.97 8.63 5.67
CA ALA A 188 -9.43 8.57 5.84
C ALA A 188 -9.98 9.78 6.61
N LYS A 189 -9.32 10.26 7.65
CA LYS A 189 -9.69 11.48 8.38
C LYS A 189 -9.65 12.71 7.46
N TYR A 190 -8.68 12.77 6.57
CA TYR A 190 -8.59 13.85 5.59
C TYR A 190 -9.71 13.81 4.56
N ARG A 191 -10.05 12.62 4.06
CA ARG A 191 -11.07 12.43 3.02
C ARG A 191 -12.50 12.52 3.55
N PHE A 192 -12.73 12.10 4.78
CA PHE A 192 -14.06 11.99 5.41
C PHE A 192 -14.10 12.68 6.77
N PRO A 193 -13.82 13.99 6.87
CA PRO A 193 -13.59 14.68 8.14
C PRO A 193 -14.82 14.72 9.06
N ILE A 194 -16.04 14.59 8.51
CA ILE A 194 -17.29 14.63 9.29
C ILE A 194 -17.73 13.25 9.81
N PHE A 195 -17.04 12.17 9.40
CA PHE A 195 -17.37 10.81 9.82
C PHE A 195 -16.42 10.32 10.91
N PRO A 196 -16.88 9.48 11.86
CA PRO A 196 -16.05 8.91 12.91
C PRO A 196 -15.19 7.75 12.36
N VAL A 197 -14.32 8.05 11.37
CA VAL A 197 -13.54 7.04 10.63
C VAL A 197 -12.63 6.23 11.53
N SER A 198 -12.18 6.78 12.67
CA SER A 198 -11.37 6.03 13.65
C SER A 198 -12.09 4.79 14.22
N THR A 199 -13.42 4.83 14.30
CA THR A 199 -14.27 3.73 14.76
C THR A 199 -14.75 2.86 13.59
N LEU A 200 -14.97 3.47 12.42
CA LEU A 200 -15.51 2.77 11.25
C LEU A 200 -14.44 1.95 10.51
N LEU A 201 -13.18 2.39 10.53
CA LEU A 201 -12.10 1.81 9.73
C LEU A 201 -11.56 0.52 10.36
N LYS A 202 -11.57 -0.58 9.58
CA LYS A 202 -11.01 -1.88 9.94
C LYS A 202 -9.51 -1.98 9.62
N TYR A 203 -9.08 -1.32 8.55
CA TYR A 203 -7.72 -1.37 8.01
C TYR A 203 -7.03 -0.03 8.28
N LYS A 204 -6.14 0.01 9.26
CA LYS A 204 -5.51 1.25 9.73
C LYS A 204 -4.14 1.48 9.12
N PHE A 205 -3.38 0.41 8.88
CA PHE A 205 -2.00 0.41 8.40
C PHE A 205 -1.18 1.54 9.04
N PRO A 206 -0.86 1.43 10.33
CA PRO A 206 -0.24 2.50 11.10
C PRO A 206 1.28 2.60 10.83
N SER A 207 1.66 3.02 9.61
CA SER A 207 3.07 3.16 9.20
C SER A 207 3.85 4.04 10.19
N ASN A 208 3.19 5.06 10.77
CA ASN A 208 3.76 5.96 11.77
C ASN A 208 4.20 5.26 13.07
N GLU A 209 3.57 4.15 13.43
CA GLU A 209 3.93 3.38 14.62
C GLU A 209 5.12 2.46 14.34
N PHE A 210 5.19 1.90 13.14
CA PHE A 210 6.24 0.97 12.75
C PHE A 210 7.55 1.68 12.36
N ILE A 211 7.46 2.78 11.61
CA ILE A 211 8.63 3.39 10.99
C ILE A 211 9.67 3.88 12.00
N SER A 212 9.23 4.25 13.21
CA SER A 212 10.12 4.73 14.28
C SER A 212 11.10 3.67 14.79
N THR A 213 10.82 2.39 14.52
CA THR A 213 11.62 1.24 14.95
C THR A 213 12.43 0.63 13.80
N VAL A 214 12.30 1.12 12.57
CA VAL A 214 13.08 0.68 11.42
C VAL A 214 14.54 1.05 11.63
N LYS A 215 15.46 0.08 11.41
CA LYS A 215 16.89 0.25 11.65
C LYS A 215 17.71 0.42 10.38
N CYS A 216 17.19 -0.02 9.24
CA CYS A 216 17.87 0.13 7.96
C CYS A 216 17.68 1.53 7.36
N PRO A 217 18.50 1.95 6.38
CA PRO A 217 18.28 3.18 5.62
C PRO A 217 16.89 3.24 5.01
N ILE A 218 16.24 4.41 5.06
CA ILE A 218 14.89 4.65 4.54
C ILE A 218 14.97 5.71 3.44
N THR A 219 14.39 5.42 2.28
CA THR A 219 14.19 6.43 1.22
C THR A 219 12.72 6.53 0.88
N MET A 220 12.18 7.75 0.96
CA MET A 220 10.79 8.05 0.61
C MET A 220 10.75 8.93 -0.63
N PHE A 221 9.93 8.56 -1.62
CA PHE A 221 9.61 9.37 -2.79
C PHE A 221 8.16 9.81 -2.73
N HIS A 222 7.88 11.10 -2.92
CA HIS A 222 6.50 11.59 -2.98
C HIS A 222 6.36 12.78 -3.92
N GLY A 223 5.27 12.80 -4.69
CA GLY A 223 4.94 13.88 -5.59
C GLY A 223 4.10 14.97 -4.92
N THR A 224 4.38 16.25 -5.24
CA THR A 224 3.63 17.38 -4.64
C THR A 224 2.18 17.44 -5.08
N ASP A 225 1.86 16.90 -6.26
CA ASP A 225 0.51 16.90 -6.85
C ASP A 225 -0.21 15.56 -6.67
N ASP A 226 0.21 14.76 -5.68
CA ASP A 226 -0.47 13.50 -5.35
C ASP A 226 -1.88 13.75 -4.81
N SER A 227 -2.87 13.44 -5.66
CA SER A 227 -4.29 13.60 -5.34
C SER A 227 -4.89 12.41 -4.59
N VAL A 228 -4.16 11.29 -4.47
CA VAL A 228 -4.58 10.06 -3.76
C VAL A 228 -4.12 10.08 -2.32
N ILE A 229 -2.82 10.14 -2.11
CA ILE A 229 -2.19 10.29 -0.79
C ILE A 229 -1.65 11.71 -0.68
N PRO A 230 -2.25 12.57 0.16
CA PRO A 230 -1.78 13.95 0.28
C PRO A 230 -0.30 14.00 0.67
N TYR A 231 0.49 14.83 -0.02
CA TYR A 231 1.93 15.02 0.21
C TYR A 231 2.26 15.22 1.70
N ARG A 232 1.44 16.01 2.41
CA ARG A 232 1.56 16.21 3.86
C ARG A 232 1.50 14.93 4.70
N SER A 233 0.87 13.85 4.19
CA SER A 233 0.82 12.58 4.93
C SER A 233 2.20 11.92 4.96
N ALA A 234 2.94 12.00 3.86
CA ALA A 234 4.33 11.54 3.80
C ALA A 234 5.27 12.45 4.61
N GLU A 235 5.06 13.78 4.58
CA GLU A 235 5.82 14.71 5.43
C GLU A 235 5.66 14.37 6.92
N LYS A 236 4.42 14.10 7.37
CA LYS A 236 4.18 13.64 8.75
C LYS A 236 4.92 12.32 9.03
N LEU A 237 4.92 11.37 8.09
CA LEU A 237 5.62 10.10 8.27
C LEU A 237 7.12 10.34 8.44
N LYS A 238 7.71 11.21 7.63
CA LYS A 238 9.11 11.62 7.75
C LYS A 238 9.42 12.18 9.14
N THR A 239 8.52 12.97 9.75
CA THR A 239 8.81 13.59 11.07
C THR A 239 8.93 12.57 12.21
N VAL A 240 8.34 11.38 12.06
CA VAL A 240 8.38 10.30 13.07
C VAL A 240 9.34 9.18 12.69
N SER A 241 9.96 9.24 11.52
CA SER A 241 11.00 8.29 11.10
C SER A 241 12.35 8.63 11.71
N PRO A 242 13.28 7.66 11.85
CA PRO A 242 14.65 7.91 12.30
C PRO A 242 15.36 8.90 11.37
N GLN A 243 15.70 10.10 11.88
CA GLN A 243 16.15 11.22 11.04
C GLN A 243 17.52 10.97 10.39
N ASP A 244 18.42 10.29 11.09
CA ASP A 244 19.81 10.07 10.64
C ASP A 244 19.92 9.08 9.47
N GLN A 245 18.88 8.29 9.25
CA GLN A 245 18.84 7.26 8.19
C GLN A 245 17.69 7.44 7.18
N THR A 246 16.92 8.54 7.27
CA THR A 246 15.77 8.79 6.41
C THR A 246 16.05 9.89 5.39
N SER A 247 16.03 9.53 4.11
CA SER A 247 16.02 10.43 2.97
C SER A 247 14.60 10.64 2.45
N PHE A 248 14.22 11.89 2.18
CA PHE A 248 12.91 12.24 1.62
C PHE A 248 13.10 13.01 0.32
N ILE A 249 12.70 12.42 -0.79
CA ILE A 249 12.89 12.96 -2.15
C ILE A 249 11.54 13.44 -2.65
N THR A 250 11.37 14.76 -2.68
CA THR A 250 10.20 15.42 -3.24
C THR A 250 10.29 15.47 -4.75
N ILE A 251 9.23 15.04 -5.43
CA ILE A 251 9.08 15.13 -6.88
C ILE A 251 8.07 16.24 -7.19
N GLU A 252 8.57 17.40 -7.54
CA GLU A 252 7.74 18.57 -7.87
C GLU A 252 6.83 18.28 -9.08
N GLY A 253 5.53 18.57 -8.96
CA GLY A 253 4.53 18.27 -9.98
C GLY A 253 4.22 16.78 -10.15
N GLY A 254 4.85 15.92 -9.37
CA GLY A 254 4.60 14.47 -9.38
C GLY A 254 3.24 14.14 -8.80
N GLY A 255 2.45 13.33 -9.50
CA GLY A 255 1.20 12.75 -9.02
C GLY A 255 1.42 11.34 -8.48
N HIS A 256 0.33 10.68 -8.08
CA HIS A 256 0.37 9.36 -7.44
C HIS A 256 0.96 8.23 -8.32
N ASN A 257 0.77 8.30 -9.63
CA ASN A 257 1.06 7.18 -10.52
C ASN A 257 2.15 7.46 -11.57
N ASN A 258 2.76 8.64 -11.57
CA ASN A 258 3.65 9.07 -12.64
C ASN A 258 5.08 9.44 -12.18
N LEU A 259 5.48 9.08 -10.95
CA LEU A 259 6.80 9.45 -10.43
C LEU A 259 7.93 8.96 -11.34
N ILE A 260 7.79 7.77 -11.93
CA ILE A 260 8.75 7.18 -12.87
C ILE A 260 8.97 8.03 -14.12
N SER A 261 8.09 8.96 -14.45
CA SER A 261 8.26 9.88 -15.59
C SER A 261 9.21 11.04 -15.28
N PHE A 262 9.60 11.22 -14.01
CA PHE A 262 10.48 12.32 -13.57
C PHE A 262 11.93 11.84 -13.43
N GLU A 263 12.87 12.60 -14.01
CA GLU A 263 14.30 12.27 -13.94
C GLU A 263 14.79 12.18 -12.48
N LYS A 264 14.37 13.10 -11.62
CA LYS A 264 14.73 13.09 -10.19
C LYS A 264 14.37 11.79 -9.48
N TYR A 265 13.24 11.16 -9.87
CA TYR A 265 12.87 9.84 -9.33
C TYR A 265 13.80 8.76 -9.88
N LYS A 266 14.03 8.72 -11.20
CA LYS A 266 14.89 7.71 -11.84
C LYS A 266 16.32 7.77 -11.31
N GLU A 267 16.90 8.97 -11.25
CA GLU A 267 18.24 9.19 -10.70
C GLU A 267 18.30 8.77 -9.22
N GLY A 268 17.25 9.11 -8.44
CA GLY A 268 17.13 8.68 -7.05
C GLY A 268 17.14 7.16 -6.91
N ILE A 269 16.29 6.43 -7.66
CA ILE A 269 16.23 4.96 -7.64
C ILE A 269 17.58 4.35 -8.06
N ILE A 270 18.18 4.83 -9.16
CA ILE A 270 19.48 4.35 -9.62
C ILE A 270 20.58 4.59 -8.57
N SER A 271 20.57 5.76 -7.91
CA SER A 271 21.56 6.11 -6.91
C SER A 271 21.52 5.21 -5.67
N ILE A 272 20.31 4.84 -5.21
CA ILE A 272 20.12 4.03 -4.01
C ILE A 272 20.22 2.52 -4.26
N LEU A 273 20.11 2.07 -5.52
CA LEU A 273 20.25 0.68 -5.96
C LEU A 273 21.62 0.37 -6.62
N LYS A 274 22.60 1.26 -6.47
CA LYS A 274 23.98 1.01 -6.88
C LYS A 274 24.68 0.03 -5.91
#